data_7da961d714c54dcbc1d217a6d461d1a0
#
_entry.id   7da961d714c54dcbc1d217a6d461d1a0
#
_cell.length_a   1.000
_cell.length_b   1.000
_cell.length_c   1.000
_cell.angle_alpha   90.00
_cell.angle_beta   90.00
_cell.angle_gamma   90.00
#
_symmetry.space_group_name_H-M   'P 1'
#
loop_
_entity.id
_entity.type
_entity.pdbx_description
1 polymer ?
#
loop_
_entity_poly.entity_id
_entity_poly.type
_entity_poly.pdbx_seq_one_letter_code
_entity_poly.pdbx_strand_id
1 'polypeptide(L)'
;MAGMGIEAMALGEGLAPLPRLGYTVTWYPDEPAGAGHNLEMVRQDFHFSTPIYKGACDVISFSAGVRNELLDTDALVPVLGFPFPDELWNVNFGAGYAHQFTNGWTAGFNAHVGSASDEPFANINQITVGATGSLRIPVRERDAWIFTLSYSNNTDFANNIPLPGVAYLWWPSDSFRALIGIPFAHIWYRPVDKVTIDLSYRFLYTVQGRVTYHFLPRWRLYAGYSMGDEGYFLTQSPQDDNRLFYSEQRVYAGLAWALANRLSLDLSSGLAFDRYYSEGRNFTENSSLKLPVGAGPFLALAVQWRF
;
A
#
# COMPACT_ATOMS: atom_id res chain seq x y z
N MET A 1 -0.75 3.38 0.35
CA MET A 1 -2.16 3.44 -0.14
C MET A 1 -2.45 4.47 -1.24
N ALA A 2 -1.64 5.48 -1.48
CA ALA A 2 -1.82 6.44 -2.60
C ALA A 2 -1.70 5.83 -4.02
N GLY A 3 -1.27 4.58 -4.16
CA GLY A 3 -1.08 3.91 -5.46
C GLY A 3 -2.35 3.45 -6.19
N MET A 4 -3.45 3.19 -5.47
CA MET A 4 -4.65 2.59 -6.08
C MET A 4 -5.31 3.45 -7.17
N GLY A 5 -5.27 4.78 -7.06
CA GLY A 5 -5.87 5.67 -8.08
C GLY A 5 -5.09 5.69 -9.39
N ILE A 6 -3.76 5.64 -9.33
CA ILE A 6 -2.88 5.65 -10.50
C ILE A 6 -2.93 4.30 -11.21
N GLU A 7 -2.92 3.20 -10.46
CA GLU A 7 -3.03 1.85 -11.02
C GLU A 7 -4.37 1.63 -11.74
N ALA A 8 -5.49 2.05 -11.16
CA ALA A 8 -6.80 1.94 -11.80
C ALA A 8 -6.89 2.76 -13.10
N MET A 9 -6.35 3.99 -13.11
CA MET A 9 -6.27 4.82 -14.32
C MET A 9 -5.29 4.24 -15.35
N ALA A 10 -4.16 3.72 -14.90
CA ALA A 10 -3.14 3.14 -15.75
C ALA A 10 -3.64 1.88 -16.45
N LEU A 11 -4.42 1.07 -15.76
CA LEU A 11 -4.86 -0.24 -16.24
C LEU A 11 -6.10 -0.16 -17.15
N GLY A 12 -6.64 1.04 -17.45
CA GLY A 12 -7.77 1.18 -18.36
C GLY A 12 -9.08 0.54 -17.83
N GLU A 13 -9.12 0.18 -16.55
CA GLU A 13 -10.37 -0.13 -15.87
C GLU A 13 -11.18 1.17 -15.87
N GLY A 14 -12.32 1.21 -16.53
CA GLY A 14 -13.10 2.41 -16.85
C GLY A 14 -13.12 3.46 -15.74
N LEU A 15 -13.44 4.70 -16.07
CA LEU A 15 -13.40 5.88 -15.17
C LEU A 15 -14.02 5.65 -13.78
N ALA A 16 -14.86 4.65 -13.60
CA ALA A 16 -15.59 4.41 -12.37
C ALA A 16 -15.33 3.02 -11.78
N PRO A 17 -14.37 2.87 -10.88
CA PRO A 17 -14.21 1.64 -10.11
C PRO A 17 -15.49 1.32 -9.34
N LEU A 18 -15.80 0.03 -9.18
CA LEU A 18 -16.88 -0.41 -8.29
C LEU A 18 -16.51 -0.05 -6.83
N PRO A 19 -17.51 0.22 -5.99
CA PRO A 19 -17.27 0.37 -4.57
C PRO A 19 -16.59 -0.88 -4.00
N ARG A 20 -15.61 -0.68 -3.12
CA ARG A 20 -14.80 -1.75 -2.53
C ARG A 20 -14.67 -1.53 -1.04
N LEU A 21 -14.80 -2.60 -0.30
CA LEU A 21 -14.49 -2.67 1.12
C LEU A 21 -13.57 -3.87 1.34
N GLY A 22 -12.51 -3.67 2.08
CA GLY A 22 -11.59 -4.74 2.46
C GLY A 22 -11.22 -4.63 3.93
N TYR A 23 -11.08 -5.78 4.57
CA TYR A 23 -10.55 -5.91 5.90
C TYR A 23 -9.57 -7.07 5.92
N THR A 24 -8.40 -6.85 6.53
CA THR A 24 -7.37 -7.88 6.70
C THR A 24 -6.90 -7.84 8.14
N VAL A 25 -6.80 -8.98 8.77
CA VAL A 25 -6.08 -9.15 10.04
C VAL A 25 -4.88 -10.05 9.78
N THR A 26 -3.72 -9.64 10.29
CA THR A 26 -2.47 -10.40 10.23
C THR A 26 -1.92 -10.53 11.64
N TRP A 27 -1.70 -11.75 12.05
CA TRP A 27 -1.10 -12.08 13.33
C TRP A 27 0.35 -12.53 13.12
N TYR A 28 1.25 -11.97 13.89
CA TYR A 28 2.65 -12.34 13.98
C TYR A 28 2.89 -12.82 15.41
N PRO A 29 3.18 -14.11 15.61
CA PRO A 29 3.50 -14.64 16.93
C PRO A 29 4.70 -13.93 17.56
N ASP A 30 4.87 -14.18 18.83
CA ASP A 30 5.98 -13.68 19.63
C ASP A 30 7.34 -14.11 19.05
N GLU A 31 8.18 -13.13 18.74
CA GLU A 31 9.51 -13.31 18.15
C GLU A 31 10.55 -12.44 18.89
N PRO A 32 11.81 -12.86 18.96
CA PRO A 32 12.85 -12.05 19.60
C PRO A 32 12.95 -10.65 18.98
N ALA A 33 13.01 -9.62 19.83
CA ALA A 33 13.14 -8.22 19.44
C ALA A 33 14.33 -7.57 20.18
N GLY A 34 15.43 -7.37 19.45
CA GLY A 34 16.66 -6.85 20.06
C GLY A 34 17.29 -7.82 21.08
N ALA A 35 18.01 -7.26 22.06
CA ALA A 35 18.74 -8.04 23.07
C ALA A 35 17.85 -8.32 24.30
N GLY A 36 17.17 -9.45 24.30
CA GLY A 36 16.46 -9.98 25.48
C GLY A 36 14.99 -9.56 25.57
N HIS A 37 14.44 -8.96 24.55
CA HIS A 37 13.03 -8.61 24.44
C HIS A 37 12.34 -9.49 23.39
N ASN A 38 11.01 -9.53 23.44
CA ASN A 38 10.17 -10.17 22.43
C ASN A 38 9.17 -9.16 21.87
N LEU A 39 8.59 -9.49 20.74
CA LEU A 39 7.50 -8.71 20.12
C LEU A 39 6.48 -9.63 19.48
N GLU A 40 5.24 -9.54 19.95
CA GLU A 40 4.05 -10.04 19.27
C GLU A 40 3.35 -8.86 18.57
N MET A 41 2.78 -9.08 17.38
CA MET A 41 2.07 -8.03 16.66
C MET A 41 0.80 -8.56 16.02
N VAL A 42 -0.29 -7.80 16.17
CA VAL A 42 -1.53 -7.98 15.38
C VAL A 42 -1.74 -6.74 14.54
N ARG A 43 -1.69 -6.90 13.22
CA ARG A 43 -1.97 -5.82 12.27
C ARG A 43 -3.37 -5.96 11.70
N GLN A 44 -4.12 -4.89 11.71
CA GLN A 44 -5.45 -4.80 11.15
C GLN A 44 -5.48 -3.71 10.07
N ASP A 45 -5.92 -4.07 8.88
CA ASP A 45 -6.05 -3.16 7.74
C ASP A 45 -7.51 -3.09 7.31
N PHE A 46 -8.07 -1.91 7.33
CA PHE A 46 -9.38 -1.60 6.76
C PHE A 46 -9.20 -0.63 5.60
N HIS A 47 -9.87 -0.88 4.50
CA HIS A 47 -9.97 0.08 3.41
C HIS A 47 -11.36 0.10 2.80
N PHE A 48 -11.80 1.29 2.45
CA PHE A 48 -13.04 1.55 1.76
C PHE A 48 -12.79 2.51 0.61
N SER A 49 -13.42 2.28 -0.54
CA SER A 49 -13.43 3.24 -1.64
C SER A 49 -14.74 3.15 -2.41
N THR A 50 -15.28 4.29 -2.82
CA THR A 50 -16.52 4.35 -3.59
C THR A 50 -16.52 5.57 -4.51
N PRO A 51 -17.01 5.43 -5.75
CA PRO A 51 -17.41 6.60 -6.51
C PRO A 51 -18.68 7.21 -5.88
N ILE A 52 -18.62 8.49 -5.56
CA ILE A 52 -19.75 9.26 -5.02
C ILE A 52 -20.51 10.02 -6.12
N TYR A 53 -19.86 10.22 -7.27
CA TYR A 53 -20.47 10.80 -8.45
C TYR A 53 -19.93 10.12 -9.72
N LYS A 54 -20.81 9.83 -10.67
CA LYS A 54 -20.48 9.29 -12.00
C LYS A 54 -21.25 10.08 -13.06
N GLY A 55 -20.53 10.91 -13.79
CA GLY A 55 -21.02 11.56 -15.00
C GLY A 55 -20.61 10.83 -16.27
N ALA A 56 -20.91 11.40 -17.44
CA ALA A 56 -20.49 10.83 -18.72
C ALA A 56 -18.96 10.84 -18.91
N CYS A 57 -18.30 11.90 -18.43
CA CYS A 57 -16.85 12.09 -18.55
C CYS A 57 -16.15 12.29 -17.18
N ASP A 58 -16.92 12.37 -16.11
CA ASP A 58 -16.44 12.77 -14.80
C ASP A 58 -16.73 11.70 -13.74
N VAL A 59 -15.77 11.48 -12.85
CA VAL A 59 -15.95 10.64 -11.66
C VAL A 59 -15.36 11.35 -10.46
N ILE A 60 -16.14 11.41 -9.38
CA ILE A 60 -15.64 11.79 -8.06
C ILE A 60 -15.69 10.55 -7.17
N SER A 61 -14.62 10.29 -6.47
CA SER A 61 -14.49 9.15 -5.55
C SER A 61 -14.10 9.60 -4.15
N PHE A 62 -14.49 8.78 -3.19
CA PHE A 62 -14.08 8.89 -1.80
C PHE A 62 -13.34 7.60 -1.40
N SER A 63 -12.36 7.73 -0.51
CA SER A 63 -11.66 6.60 0.10
C SER A 63 -11.40 6.84 1.58
N ALA A 64 -11.37 5.77 2.34
CA ALA A 64 -10.95 5.75 3.74
C ALA A 64 -10.08 4.52 3.98
N GLY A 65 -9.05 4.70 4.77
CA GLY A 65 -8.14 3.62 5.17
C GLY A 65 -7.78 3.75 6.63
N VAL A 66 -7.72 2.61 7.31
CA VAL A 66 -7.25 2.52 8.69
C VAL A 66 -6.33 1.30 8.76
N ARG A 67 -5.12 1.50 9.25
CA ARG A 67 -4.24 0.44 9.73
C ARG A 67 -4.04 0.65 11.23
N ASN A 68 -4.14 -0.43 11.96
CA ASN A 68 -3.79 -0.49 13.37
C ASN A 68 -2.81 -1.64 13.57
N GLU A 69 -1.73 -1.39 14.28
CA GLU A 69 -0.77 -2.38 14.75
C GLU A 69 -0.83 -2.40 16.28
N LEU A 70 -1.31 -3.50 16.83
CA LEU A 70 -1.27 -3.79 18.25
C LEU A 70 0.06 -4.48 18.52
N LEU A 71 0.84 -3.95 19.44
CA LEU A 71 2.19 -4.38 19.76
C LEU A 71 2.26 -4.81 21.21
N ASP A 72 2.75 -6.01 21.48
CA ASP A 72 3.06 -6.50 22.82
C ASP A 72 4.57 -6.71 22.90
N THR A 73 5.25 -5.80 23.61
CA THR A 73 6.70 -5.80 23.78
C THR A 73 7.13 -4.96 24.99
N ASP A 74 8.19 -5.38 25.65
CA ASP A 74 8.89 -4.60 26.68
C ASP A 74 10.15 -3.89 26.13
N ALA A 75 10.36 -3.90 24.82
CA ALA A 75 11.47 -3.23 24.16
C ALA A 75 11.34 -1.69 24.26
N LEU A 76 12.45 -1.02 24.06
CA LEU A 76 12.50 0.45 23.99
C LEU A 76 12.63 0.92 22.54
N VAL A 77 12.07 2.09 22.27
CA VAL A 77 12.25 2.78 20.98
C VAL A 77 13.75 3.05 20.77
N PRO A 78 14.34 2.68 19.61
CA PRO A 78 15.80 2.51 19.46
C PRO A 78 16.67 3.71 19.80
N VAL A 79 16.25 4.93 19.48
CA VAL A 79 17.03 6.15 19.71
C VAL A 79 16.49 6.91 20.91
N LEU A 80 15.18 7.03 21.02
CA LEU A 80 14.52 7.83 22.04
C LEU A 80 14.51 7.16 23.41
N GLY A 81 14.60 5.81 23.46
CA GLY A 81 14.79 5.04 24.69
C GLY A 81 13.59 5.04 25.65
N PHE A 82 12.41 5.48 25.21
CA PHE A 82 11.18 5.31 25.97
C PHE A 82 10.48 3.99 25.61
N PRO A 83 9.52 3.49 26.43
CA PRO A 83 8.78 2.28 26.11
C PRO A 83 8.14 2.32 24.74
N PHE A 84 8.12 1.19 24.06
CA PHE A 84 7.42 1.08 22.79
C PHE A 84 5.92 1.38 22.99
N PRO A 85 5.25 2.07 22.06
CA PRO A 85 3.81 2.25 22.13
C PRO A 85 3.10 0.91 21.94
N ASP A 86 2.00 0.68 22.67
CA ASP A 86 1.19 -0.53 22.54
C ASP A 86 0.42 -0.56 21.21
N GLU A 87 0.23 0.60 20.58
CA GLU A 87 -0.53 0.75 19.35
C GLU A 87 0.11 1.76 18.40
N LEU A 88 0.10 1.42 17.11
CA LEU A 88 0.43 2.34 16.02
C LEU A 88 -0.73 2.39 15.05
N TRP A 89 -1.10 3.60 14.64
CA TRP A 89 -2.23 3.84 13.76
C TRP A 89 -1.81 4.57 12.49
N ASN A 90 -2.42 4.20 11.37
CA ASN A 90 -2.39 4.99 10.13
C ASN A 90 -3.81 5.16 9.63
N VAL A 91 -4.39 6.32 9.89
CA VAL A 91 -5.75 6.69 9.49
C VAL A 91 -5.68 7.68 8.34
N ASN A 92 -6.41 7.44 7.26
CA ASN A 92 -6.42 8.34 6.12
C ASN A 92 -7.79 8.41 5.45
N PHE A 93 -8.11 9.59 4.92
CA PHE A 93 -9.28 9.88 4.12
C PHE A 93 -8.84 10.54 2.82
N GLY A 94 -9.44 10.15 1.72
CA GLY A 94 -9.08 10.66 0.41
C GLY A 94 -10.29 11.00 -0.46
N ALA A 95 -10.07 11.94 -1.37
CA ALA A 95 -10.99 12.27 -2.43
C ALA A 95 -10.26 12.25 -3.77
N GLY A 96 -10.94 11.76 -4.80
CA GLY A 96 -10.42 11.69 -6.15
C GLY A 96 -11.38 12.29 -7.16
N TYR A 97 -10.83 12.90 -8.19
CA TYR A 97 -11.55 13.36 -9.37
C TYR A 97 -10.85 12.84 -10.62
N ALA A 98 -11.62 12.37 -11.58
CA ALA A 98 -11.12 11.97 -12.89
C ALA A 98 -12.02 12.54 -13.97
N HIS A 99 -11.41 13.05 -15.06
CA HIS A 99 -12.09 13.59 -16.23
C HIS A 99 -11.53 12.96 -17.48
N GLN A 100 -12.41 12.48 -18.36
CA GLN A 100 -12.07 11.98 -19.69
C GLN A 100 -12.42 13.03 -20.75
N PHE A 101 -11.40 13.51 -21.46
CA PHE A 101 -11.55 14.47 -22.54
C PHE A 101 -12.02 13.78 -23.83
N THR A 102 -12.60 14.56 -24.73
CA THR A 102 -13.09 14.08 -26.04
C THR A 102 -11.99 13.53 -26.95
N ASN A 103 -10.74 13.95 -26.76
CA ASN A 103 -9.56 13.42 -27.47
C ASN A 103 -9.03 12.10 -26.86
N GLY A 104 -9.73 11.51 -25.87
CA GLY A 104 -9.36 10.28 -25.20
C GLY A 104 -8.34 10.43 -24.07
N TRP A 105 -7.86 11.64 -23.80
CA TRP A 105 -7.01 11.87 -22.62
C TRP A 105 -7.81 11.71 -21.34
N THR A 106 -7.12 11.32 -20.26
CA THR A 106 -7.74 11.28 -18.93
C THR A 106 -6.87 12.02 -17.95
N ALA A 107 -7.42 13.07 -17.33
CA ALA A 107 -6.78 13.74 -16.20
C ALA A 107 -7.36 13.23 -14.88
N GLY A 108 -6.53 13.14 -13.86
CA GLY A 108 -6.94 12.75 -12.53
C GLY A 108 -6.27 13.59 -11.47
N PHE A 109 -6.97 13.75 -10.36
CA PHE A 109 -6.45 14.38 -9.16
C PHE A 109 -6.93 13.59 -7.95
N ASN A 110 -6.02 13.28 -7.03
CA ASN A 110 -6.32 12.66 -5.76
C ASN A 110 -5.68 13.45 -4.66
N ALA A 111 -6.39 13.67 -3.57
CA ALA A 111 -5.85 14.25 -2.36
C ALA A 111 -6.25 13.39 -1.16
N HIS A 112 -5.40 13.35 -0.14
CA HIS A 112 -5.69 12.66 1.11
C HIS A 112 -5.17 13.46 2.29
N VAL A 113 -5.82 13.24 3.42
CA VAL A 113 -5.45 13.73 4.73
C VAL A 113 -5.55 12.59 5.72
N GLY A 114 -4.65 12.55 6.69
CA GLY A 114 -4.64 11.48 7.68
C GLY A 114 -3.71 11.76 8.85
N SER A 115 -3.45 10.73 9.61
CA SER A 115 -2.44 10.71 10.67
C SER A 115 -1.87 9.30 10.77
N ALA A 116 -0.55 9.19 10.78
CA ALA A 116 0.18 7.96 11.03
C ALA A 116 0.99 8.15 12.32
N SER A 117 0.50 7.64 13.45
CA SER A 117 1.02 7.94 14.78
C SER A 117 0.56 6.92 15.83
N ASP A 118 1.21 6.92 16.99
CA ASP A 118 0.75 6.26 18.23
C ASP A 118 -0.56 6.87 18.76
N GLU A 119 -0.77 8.20 18.61
CA GLU A 119 -1.99 8.91 18.97
C GLU A 119 -2.50 9.74 17.77
N PRO A 120 -3.31 9.17 16.87
CA PRO A 120 -3.73 9.86 15.66
C PRO A 120 -4.43 11.18 15.94
N PHE A 121 -4.02 12.24 15.22
CA PHE A 121 -4.58 13.60 15.29
C PHE A 121 -4.36 14.32 16.63
N ALA A 122 -3.55 13.80 17.54
CA ALA A 122 -3.25 14.47 18.82
C ALA A 122 -2.50 15.78 18.61
N ASN A 123 -1.66 15.88 17.58
CA ASN A 123 -0.89 17.07 17.26
C ASN A 123 -1.01 17.40 15.77
N ILE A 124 -1.00 18.70 15.43
CA ILE A 124 -1.01 19.21 14.04
C ILE A 124 0.18 18.68 13.23
N ASN A 125 1.34 18.47 13.86
CA ASN A 125 2.56 17.96 13.22
C ASN A 125 2.46 16.48 12.82
N GLN A 126 1.48 15.74 13.34
CA GLN A 126 1.20 14.35 12.98
C GLN A 126 0.20 14.23 11.84
N ILE A 127 -0.35 15.35 11.37
CA ILE A 127 -1.27 15.34 10.24
C ILE A 127 -0.48 15.09 8.96
N THR A 128 -0.88 14.03 8.25
CA THR A 128 -0.34 13.68 6.96
C THR A 128 -1.25 14.21 5.85
N VAL A 129 -0.64 14.85 4.85
CA VAL A 129 -1.36 15.32 3.67
C VAL A 129 -0.62 14.88 2.42
N GLY A 130 -1.39 14.57 1.39
CA GLY A 130 -0.80 14.28 0.09
C GLY A 130 -1.76 14.56 -1.05
N ALA A 131 -1.19 14.83 -2.21
CA ALA A 131 -1.94 15.06 -3.44
C ALA A 131 -1.18 14.47 -4.63
N THR A 132 -1.92 13.95 -5.61
CA THR A 132 -1.35 13.45 -6.87
C THR A 132 -2.21 13.91 -8.03
N GLY A 133 -1.62 14.67 -8.95
CA GLY A 133 -2.15 14.91 -10.28
C GLY A 133 -1.65 13.85 -11.24
N SER A 134 -2.50 13.43 -12.18
CA SER A 134 -2.13 12.46 -13.22
C SER A 134 -2.73 12.83 -14.57
N LEU A 135 -2.01 12.50 -15.64
CA LEU A 135 -2.46 12.67 -17.03
C LEU A 135 -2.11 11.42 -17.82
N ARG A 136 -3.14 10.76 -18.35
CA ARG A 136 -2.99 9.63 -19.29
C ARG A 136 -3.23 10.12 -20.71
N ILE A 137 -2.27 9.86 -21.59
CA ILE A 137 -2.28 10.22 -23.01
C ILE A 137 -2.25 8.92 -23.81
N PRO A 138 -3.34 8.48 -24.43
CA PRO A 138 -3.33 7.29 -25.29
C PRO A 138 -2.47 7.54 -26.53
N VAL A 139 -1.67 6.52 -26.91
CA VAL A 139 -0.76 6.57 -28.07
C VAL A 139 -1.22 5.61 -29.16
N ARG A 140 -1.73 4.45 -28.75
CA ARG A 140 -2.31 3.41 -29.60
C ARG A 140 -3.64 2.96 -29.01
N GLU A 141 -4.26 1.93 -29.59
CA GLU A 141 -5.54 1.42 -29.09
C GLU A 141 -5.54 1.13 -27.59
N ARG A 142 -4.44 0.61 -27.06
CA ARG A 142 -4.32 0.19 -25.65
C ARG A 142 -3.13 0.82 -24.91
N ASP A 143 -2.12 1.30 -25.63
CA ASP A 143 -0.92 1.90 -25.06
C ASP A 143 -1.17 3.35 -24.63
N ALA A 144 -0.47 3.80 -23.61
CA ALA A 144 -0.56 5.19 -23.16
C ALA A 144 0.70 5.67 -22.45
N TRP A 145 0.99 6.96 -22.55
CA TRP A 145 1.87 7.65 -21.61
C TRP A 145 1.09 8.08 -20.38
N ILE A 146 1.72 7.99 -19.23
CA ILE A 146 1.17 8.43 -17.94
C ILE A 146 2.18 9.36 -17.29
N PHE A 147 1.74 10.57 -17.01
CA PHE A 147 2.50 11.59 -16.30
C PHE A 147 1.86 11.79 -14.92
N THR A 148 2.67 11.93 -13.90
CA THR A 148 2.20 12.19 -12.54
C THR A 148 3.01 13.28 -11.88
N LEU A 149 2.38 13.99 -10.95
CA LEU A 149 3.03 14.90 -10.01
C LEU A 149 2.44 14.62 -8.65
N SER A 150 3.26 14.11 -7.73
CA SER A 150 2.84 13.71 -6.39
C SER A 150 3.53 14.56 -5.35
N TYR A 151 2.79 14.94 -4.32
CA TYR A 151 3.29 15.62 -3.14
C TYR A 151 2.79 14.90 -1.88
N SER A 152 3.62 14.78 -0.87
CA SER A 152 3.20 14.38 0.48
C SER A 152 4.21 14.91 1.51
N ASN A 153 3.71 15.16 2.71
CA ASN A 153 4.54 15.46 3.88
C ASN A 153 4.91 14.20 4.69
N ASN A 154 4.38 13.04 4.31
CA ASN A 154 4.69 11.76 4.93
C ASN A 154 4.99 10.70 3.86
N THR A 155 6.18 10.78 3.28
CA THR A 155 6.72 9.77 2.37
C THR A 155 7.97 9.15 2.96
N ASP A 156 8.31 7.96 2.51
CA ASP A 156 9.54 7.28 2.90
C ASP A 156 10.79 7.96 2.30
N PHE A 157 10.58 8.75 1.25
CA PHE A 157 11.61 9.49 0.53
C PHE A 157 11.08 10.88 0.10
N ALA A 158 11.89 11.91 0.27
CA ALA A 158 11.60 13.27 -0.20
C ALA A 158 10.28 13.89 0.31
N ASN A 159 10.13 13.94 1.65
CA ASN A 159 9.04 14.66 2.30
C ASN A 159 8.97 16.12 1.85
N ASN A 160 7.76 16.62 1.64
CA ASN A 160 7.49 18.02 1.28
C ASN A 160 8.08 18.44 -0.09
N ILE A 161 8.46 17.49 -0.94
CA ILE A 161 8.99 17.77 -2.28
C ILE A 161 8.03 17.19 -3.32
N PRO A 162 7.54 18.02 -4.28
CA PRO A 162 6.79 17.50 -5.42
C PRO A 162 7.64 16.56 -6.28
N LEU A 163 7.16 15.34 -6.47
CA LEU A 163 7.85 14.30 -7.23
C LEU A 163 7.15 14.09 -8.58
N PRO A 164 7.80 14.43 -9.70
CA PRO A 164 7.29 14.09 -11.02
C PRO A 164 7.47 12.60 -11.30
N GLY A 165 6.53 12.04 -12.04
CA GLY A 165 6.62 10.68 -12.53
C GLY A 165 6.23 10.58 -14.00
N VAL A 166 6.81 9.61 -14.68
CA VAL A 166 6.47 9.27 -16.06
C VAL A 166 6.52 7.76 -16.23
N ALA A 167 5.50 7.21 -16.87
CA ALA A 167 5.44 5.80 -17.20
C ALA A 167 4.80 5.58 -18.58
N TYR A 168 5.15 4.46 -19.19
CA TYR A 168 4.54 3.98 -20.41
C TYR A 168 3.74 2.72 -20.12
N LEU A 169 2.44 2.75 -20.40
CA LEU A 169 1.59 1.58 -20.41
C LEU A 169 1.74 0.86 -21.76
N TRP A 170 2.34 -0.32 -21.73
CA TRP A 170 2.47 -1.22 -22.87
C TRP A 170 1.48 -2.38 -22.71
N TRP A 171 0.51 -2.45 -23.62
CA TRP A 171 -0.56 -3.44 -23.56
C TRP A 171 -0.72 -4.16 -24.91
N PRO A 172 0.21 -5.04 -25.28
CA PRO A 172 0.23 -5.71 -26.59
C PRO A 172 -0.84 -6.79 -26.74
N SER A 173 -1.37 -7.36 -25.65
CA SER A 173 -2.36 -8.46 -25.70
C SER A 173 -3.20 -8.52 -24.42
N ASP A 174 -4.28 -9.32 -24.45
CA ASP A 174 -5.12 -9.58 -23.27
C ASP A 174 -4.43 -10.44 -22.20
N SER A 175 -3.29 -11.04 -22.53
CA SER A 175 -2.49 -11.85 -21.61
C SER A 175 -1.28 -11.12 -21.03
N PHE A 176 -0.96 -9.92 -21.51
CA PHE A 176 0.19 -9.17 -21.03
C PHE A 176 -0.08 -7.67 -21.01
N ARG A 177 0.25 -7.05 -19.92
CA ARG A 177 0.32 -5.58 -19.78
C ARG A 177 1.45 -5.20 -18.82
N ALA A 178 2.17 -4.15 -19.16
CA ALA A 178 3.24 -3.60 -18.34
C ALA A 178 3.13 -2.08 -18.28
N LEU A 179 3.25 -1.55 -17.08
CA LEU A 179 3.44 -0.13 -16.81
C LEU A 179 4.89 0.04 -16.39
N ILE A 180 5.69 0.71 -17.22
CA ILE A 180 7.13 0.84 -17.00
C ILE A 180 7.47 2.32 -16.87
N GLY A 181 8.02 2.72 -15.74
CA GLY A 181 8.32 4.13 -15.49
C GLY A 181 9.06 4.39 -14.18
N ILE A 182 9.08 5.65 -13.81
CA ILE A 182 9.63 6.16 -12.56
C ILE A 182 8.52 7.03 -11.92
N PRO A 183 8.22 6.88 -10.63
CA PRO A 183 8.88 6.04 -9.62
C PRO A 183 8.27 4.64 -9.46
N PHE A 184 7.44 4.17 -10.40
CA PHE A 184 6.73 2.90 -10.27
C PHE A 184 6.77 2.07 -11.55
N ALA A 185 6.71 0.74 -11.38
CA ALA A 185 6.50 -0.22 -12.46
C ALA A 185 5.51 -1.30 -12.03
N HIS A 186 4.74 -1.81 -12.96
CA HIS A 186 3.81 -2.90 -12.73
C HIS A 186 3.74 -3.81 -13.96
N ILE A 187 3.79 -5.12 -13.77
CA ILE A 187 3.67 -6.12 -14.82
C ILE A 187 2.57 -7.09 -14.43
N TRP A 188 1.60 -7.24 -15.30
CA TRP A 188 0.60 -8.29 -15.22
C TRP A 188 0.75 -9.21 -16.44
N TYR A 189 0.89 -10.51 -16.18
CA TYR A 189 1.12 -11.51 -17.22
C TYR A 189 0.31 -12.78 -16.95
N ARG A 190 -0.39 -13.25 -17.97
CA ARG A 190 -1.15 -14.50 -17.95
C ARG A 190 -0.60 -15.46 -19.01
N PRO A 191 0.48 -16.22 -18.69
CA PRO A 191 1.12 -17.14 -19.64
C PRO A 191 0.18 -18.24 -20.15
N VAL A 192 -0.72 -18.70 -19.30
CA VAL A 192 -1.78 -19.66 -19.61
C VAL A 192 -3.06 -19.26 -18.84
N ASP A 193 -4.22 -19.74 -19.27
CA ASP A 193 -5.52 -19.31 -18.72
C ASP A 193 -5.66 -19.47 -17.20
N LYS A 194 -4.93 -20.43 -16.63
CA LYS A 194 -5.01 -20.73 -15.19
C LYS A 194 -3.94 -20.06 -14.35
N VAL A 195 -2.96 -19.38 -14.94
CA VAL A 195 -1.85 -18.77 -14.21
C VAL A 195 -1.80 -17.27 -14.47
N THR A 196 -1.73 -16.50 -13.40
CA THR A 196 -1.50 -15.05 -13.46
C THR A 196 -0.26 -14.71 -12.65
N ILE A 197 0.60 -13.88 -13.20
CA ILE A 197 1.79 -13.31 -12.56
C ILE A 197 1.55 -11.80 -12.42
N ASP A 198 1.71 -11.29 -11.23
CA ASP A 198 1.58 -9.87 -10.90
C ASP A 198 2.85 -9.43 -10.18
N LEU A 199 3.52 -8.42 -10.73
CA LEU A 199 4.75 -7.86 -10.19
C LEU A 199 4.58 -6.35 -10.09
N SER A 200 4.82 -5.78 -8.94
CA SER A 200 4.82 -4.32 -8.75
C SER A 200 6.07 -3.86 -8.02
N TYR A 201 6.53 -2.69 -8.42
CA TYR A 201 7.66 -2.02 -7.85
C TYR A 201 7.33 -0.54 -7.68
N ARG A 202 7.60 -0.02 -6.51
CA ARG A 202 7.62 1.42 -6.23
C ARG A 202 9.00 1.78 -5.73
N PHE A 203 9.56 2.81 -6.31
CA PHE A 203 10.93 3.25 -6.08
C PHE A 203 11.31 3.25 -4.60
N LEU A 204 12.40 2.56 -4.30
CA LEU A 204 13.13 2.35 -3.06
C LEU A 204 12.50 1.43 -2.01
N TYR A 205 11.15 1.28 -1.87
CA TYR A 205 10.62 0.72 -0.62
C TYR A 205 9.49 -0.31 -0.76
N THR A 206 8.93 -0.49 -1.94
CA THR A 206 7.84 -1.47 -2.10
C THR A 206 8.10 -2.35 -3.29
N VAL A 207 8.25 -3.64 -3.03
CA VAL A 207 8.31 -4.69 -4.05
C VAL A 207 7.24 -5.70 -3.73
N GLN A 208 6.44 -6.07 -4.70
CA GLN A 208 5.47 -7.14 -4.56
C GLN A 208 5.52 -8.02 -5.79
N GLY A 209 5.53 -9.33 -5.57
CA GLY A 209 5.42 -10.32 -6.62
C GLY A 209 4.45 -11.41 -6.20
N ARG A 210 3.52 -11.78 -7.09
CA ARG A 210 2.51 -12.80 -6.82
C ARG A 210 2.30 -13.67 -8.05
N VAL A 211 2.34 -14.99 -7.86
CA VAL A 211 1.90 -15.96 -8.85
C VAL A 211 0.61 -16.59 -8.36
N THR A 212 -0.43 -16.55 -9.17
CA THR A 212 -1.76 -17.07 -8.82
C THR A 212 -2.16 -18.19 -9.77
N TYR A 213 -2.59 -19.31 -9.22
CA TYR A 213 -3.12 -20.46 -9.95
C TYR A 213 -4.64 -20.59 -9.74
N HIS A 214 -5.40 -20.45 -10.82
CA HIS A 214 -6.86 -20.58 -10.86
C HIS A 214 -7.26 -22.04 -11.08
N PHE A 215 -7.29 -22.86 -10.03
CA PHE A 215 -7.53 -24.29 -10.17
C PHE A 215 -9.02 -24.66 -10.27
N LEU A 216 -9.91 -23.83 -9.69
CA LEU A 216 -11.37 -23.95 -9.81
C LEU A 216 -11.98 -22.55 -10.06
N PRO A 217 -13.21 -22.45 -10.58
CA PRO A 217 -13.82 -21.15 -10.90
C PRO A 217 -13.90 -20.15 -9.75
N ARG A 218 -13.97 -20.65 -8.50
CA ARG A 218 -14.08 -19.83 -7.29
C ARG A 218 -12.86 -19.90 -6.37
N TRP A 219 -11.86 -20.72 -6.70
CA TRP A 219 -10.72 -20.98 -5.85
C TRP A 219 -9.41 -20.64 -6.55
N ARG A 220 -8.56 -19.95 -5.87
CA ARG A 220 -7.25 -19.55 -6.35
C ARG A 220 -6.21 -19.85 -5.29
N LEU A 221 -5.18 -20.59 -5.68
CA LEU A 221 -3.96 -20.72 -4.90
C LEU A 221 -2.96 -19.67 -5.37
N TYR A 222 -2.17 -19.15 -4.47
CA TYR A 222 -1.12 -18.23 -4.83
C TYR A 222 0.09 -18.35 -3.90
N ALA A 223 1.23 -17.92 -4.42
CA ALA A 223 2.44 -17.68 -3.64
C ALA A 223 3.01 -16.31 -4.03
N GLY A 224 3.71 -15.68 -3.12
CA GLY A 224 4.24 -14.36 -3.37
C GLY A 224 5.34 -13.93 -2.43
N TYR A 225 5.89 -12.78 -2.77
CA TYR A 225 6.85 -12.03 -1.99
C TYR A 225 6.36 -10.58 -1.86
N SER A 226 6.57 -9.98 -0.72
CA SER A 226 6.37 -8.55 -0.52
C SER A 226 7.46 -7.97 0.37
N MET A 227 7.85 -6.75 0.06
CA MET A 227 8.70 -5.89 0.86
C MET A 227 7.98 -4.56 1.02
N GLY A 228 7.96 -4.01 2.21
CA GLY A 228 7.32 -2.73 2.48
C GLY A 228 7.80 -2.11 3.77
N ASP A 229 7.64 -0.81 3.83
CA ASP A 229 8.01 0.03 4.95
C ASP A 229 6.84 0.92 5.33
N GLU A 230 6.76 1.29 6.61
CA GLU A 230 5.79 2.23 7.14
C GLU A 230 6.43 3.15 8.16
N GLY A 231 5.99 4.42 8.20
CA GLY A 231 6.51 5.42 9.12
C GLY A 231 5.41 6.02 9.97
N TYR A 232 5.65 6.11 11.27
CA TYR A 232 4.73 6.61 12.29
C TYR A 232 5.36 7.77 13.06
N PHE A 233 4.64 8.85 13.25
CA PHE A 233 5.01 9.88 14.22
C PHE A 233 4.79 9.37 15.63
N LEU A 234 5.64 9.77 16.57
CA LEU A 234 5.50 9.43 17.98
C LEU A 234 5.21 10.69 18.79
N THR A 235 4.15 10.64 19.58
CA THR A 235 3.69 11.80 20.39
C THR A 235 4.72 12.26 21.39
N GLN A 236 5.54 11.32 21.92
CA GLN A 236 6.61 11.62 22.86
C GLN A 236 7.92 12.06 22.17
N SER A 237 7.99 12.08 20.85
CA SER A 237 9.21 12.49 20.14
C SER A 237 9.49 13.98 20.39
N PRO A 238 10.70 14.35 20.80
CA PRO A 238 11.09 15.74 20.97
C PRO A 238 11.31 16.46 19.63
N GLN A 239 11.30 15.75 18.53
CA GLN A 239 11.49 16.25 17.17
C GLN A 239 10.25 15.94 16.33
N ASP A 240 9.53 16.97 15.91
CA ASP A 240 8.28 16.87 15.14
C ASP A 240 8.44 16.12 13.81
N ASP A 241 9.64 16.13 13.22
CA ASP A 241 9.92 15.48 11.94
C ASP A 241 10.42 14.03 12.08
N ASN A 242 10.70 13.56 13.31
CA ASN A 242 11.23 12.22 13.54
C ASN A 242 10.10 11.20 13.56
N ARG A 243 10.31 10.06 12.90
CA ARG A 243 9.34 8.97 12.78
C ARG A 243 9.96 7.65 13.15
N LEU A 244 9.13 6.76 13.65
CA LEU A 244 9.43 5.35 13.81
C LEU A 244 9.06 4.63 12.51
N PHE A 245 10.04 4.04 11.83
CA PHE A 245 9.85 3.24 10.64
C PHE A 245 9.85 1.76 11.00
N TYR A 246 8.89 1.04 10.46
CA TYR A 246 8.87 -0.43 10.46
C TYR A 246 9.13 -0.95 9.06
N SER A 247 10.06 -1.88 8.94
CA SER A 247 10.40 -2.57 7.69
C SER A 247 10.18 -4.05 7.82
N GLU A 248 9.66 -4.69 6.77
CA GLU A 248 9.55 -6.14 6.69
C GLU A 248 9.63 -6.67 5.27
N GLN A 249 10.09 -7.91 5.15
CA GLN A 249 9.98 -8.71 3.95
C GLN A 249 9.17 -9.97 4.26
N ARG A 250 8.33 -10.41 3.32
CA ARG A 250 7.51 -11.61 3.49
C ARG A 250 7.57 -12.50 2.25
N VAL A 251 7.70 -13.80 2.49
CA VAL A 251 7.35 -14.84 1.51
C VAL A 251 6.10 -15.56 2.02
N TYR A 252 5.12 -15.76 1.15
CA TYR A 252 3.82 -16.27 1.57
C TYR A 252 3.16 -17.15 0.51
N ALA A 253 2.25 -18.00 0.98
CA ALA A 253 1.29 -18.70 0.15
C ALA A 253 -0.11 -18.54 0.72
N GLY A 254 -1.13 -18.67 -0.11
CA GLY A 254 -2.50 -18.49 0.34
C GLY A 254 -3.53 -19.08 -0.60
N LEU A 255 -4.75 -19.10 -0.08
CA LEU A 255 -5.94 -19.60 -0.73
C LEU A 255 -7.01 -18.51 -0.73
N ALA A 256 -7.43 -18.09 -1.90
CA ALA A 256 -8.54 -17.14 -2.05
C ALA A 256 -9.79 -17.88 -2.55
N TRP A 257 -10.91 -17.60 -1.91
CA TRP A 257 -12.22 -18.17 -2.23
C TRP A 257 -13.24 -17.07 -2.56
N ALA A 258 -13.78 -17.08 -3.78
CA ALA A 258 -14.91 -16.25 -4.16
C ALA A 258 -16.21 -16.88 -3.63
N LEU A 259 -16.65 -16.45 -2.44
CA LEU A 259 -17.89 -16.91 -1.81
C LEU A 259 -19.12 -16.57 -2.66
N ALA A 260 -19.13 -15.35 -3.21
CA ALA A 260 -20.15 -14.86 -4.11
C ALA A 260 -19.49 -14.00 -5.21
N ASN A 261 -20.25 -13.55 -6.20
CA ASN A 261 -19.73 -12.72 -7.28
C ASN A 261 -19.01 -11.44 -6.80
N ARG A 262 -19.29 -11.01 -5.59
CA ARG A 262 -18.80 -9.75 -5.03
C ARG A 262 -18.08 -9.89 -3.68
N LEU A 263 -18.07 -11.07 -3.07
CA LEU A 263 -17.47 -11.35 -1.77
C LEU A 263 -16.39 -12.42 -1.92
N SER A 264 -15.20 -12.13 -1.40
CA SER A 264 -14.10 -13.10 -1.33
C SER A 264 -13.49 -13.15 0.06
N LEU A 265 -13.07 -14.34 0.44
CA LEU A 265 -12.20 -14.62 1.59
C LEU A 265 -10.82 -15.00 1.07
N ASP A 266 -9.81 -14.62 1.81
CA ASP A 266 -8.41 -14.93 1.51
C ASP A 266 -7.71 -15.32 2.82
N LEU A 267 -7.12 -16.50 2.83
CA LEU A 267 -6.31 -17.00 3.94
C LEU A 267 -4.89 -17.19 3.43
N SER A 268 -3.93 -16.56 4.10
CA SER A 268 -2.52 -16.71 3.77
C SER A 268 -1.64 -16.87 4.99
N SER A 269 -0.52 -17.53 4.78
CA SER A 269 0.52 -17.71 5.80
C SER A 269 1.88 -17.74 5.12
N GLY A 270 2.92 -17.48 5.89
CA GLY A 270 4.28 -17.45 5.37
C GLY A 270 5.30 -17.13 6.44
N LEU A 271 6.44 -16.65 6.00
CA LEU A 271 7.54 -16.19 6.83
C LEU A 271 7.75 -14.70 6.62
N ALA A 272 7.75 -13.94 7.71
CA ALA A 272 8.21 -12.55 7.76
C ALA A 272 9.65 -12.53 8.24
N PHE A 273 10.52 -11.80 7.56
CA PHE A 273 11.95 -11.74 7.83
C PHE A 273 12.52 -10.37 7.49
N ASP A 274 13.75 -10.11 7.86
CA ASP A 274 14.42 -8.80 7.74
C ASP A 274 13.56 -7.68 8.32
N ARG A 275 13.02 -7.98 9.51
CA ARG A 275 12.11 -7.09 10.25
C ARG A 275 12.89 -6.22 11.19
N TYR A 276 12.62 -4.93 11.20
CA TYR A 276 13.22 -4.03 12.18
C TYR A 276 12.42 -2.74 12.32
N TYR A 277 12.56 -2.12 13.49
CA TYR A 277 12.18 -0.73 13.73
C TYR A 277 13.42 0.16 13.72
N SER A 278 13.27 1.36 13.20
CA SER A 278 14.32 2.38 13.16
C SER A 278 13.72 3.77 13.19
N GLU A 279 14.49 4.75 13.61
CA GLU A 279 14.03 6.13 13.71
C GLU A 279 14.77 7.03 12.73
N GLY A 280 14.06 8.02 12.18
CA GLY A 280 14.64 9.00 11.27
C GLY A 280 13.61 9.98 10.69
N ARG A 281 14.07 10.95 9.94
CA ARG A 281 13.18 11.90 9.24
C ARG A 281 12.58 11.30 7.97
N ASN A 282 13.33 10.45 7.33
CA ASN A 282 12.92 9.66 6.18
C ASN A 282 13.77 8.39 6.15
N PHE A 283 13.47 7.49 5.23
CA PHE A 283 14.13 6.19 5.15
C PHE A 283 15.63 6.26 4.81
N THR A 284 16.07 7.32 4.15
CA THR A 284 17.49 7.52 3.79
C THR A 284 18.29 8.26 4.86
N GLU A 285 17.62 9.05 5.69
CA GLU A 285 18.19 9.77 6.84
C GLU A 285 17.80 9.11 8.16
N ASN A 286 17.95 7.83 8.20
CA ASN A 286 17.53 6.93 9.25
C ASN A 286 18.70 6.65 10.19
N SER A 287 18.42 6.47 11.47
CA SER A 287 19.43 6.07 12.47
C SER A 287 20.06 4.73 12.12
N SER A 288 21.36 4.59 12.40
CA SER A 288 22.02 3.29 12.35
C SER A 288 21.58 2.34 13.46
N LEU A 289 20.96 2.88 14.53
CA LEU A 289 20.38 2.08 15.61
C LEU A 289 19.04 1.52 15.15
N LYS A 290 18.96 0.20 15.17
CA LYS A 290 17.75 -0.55 14.78
C LYS A 290 17.36 -1.48 15.92
N LEU A 291 16.05 -1.66 16.11
CA LEU A 291 15.50 -2.75 16.89
C LEU A 291 15.19 -3.89 15.90
N PRO A 292 16.07 -4.89 15.75
CA PRO A 292 15.79 -6.02 14.89
C PRO A 292 14.68 -6.88 15.52
N VAL A 293 13.79 -7.40 14.67
CA VAL A 293 12.76 -8.36 15.06
C VAL A 293 13.05 -9.68 14.36
N GLY A 294 12.97 -10.77 15.07
CA GLY A 294 13.26 -12.10 14.56
C GLY A 294 12.42 -12.46 13.34
N ALA A 295 12.98 -13.34 12.51
CA ALA A 295 12.21 -13.94 11.45
C ALA A 295 11.23 -14.96 12.02
N GLY A 296 9.95 -14.87 11.67
CA GLY A 296 8.91 -15.72 12.22
C GLY A 296 7.74 -15.93 11.25
N PRO A 297 6.87 -16.92 11.56
CA PRO A 297 5.67 -17.15 10.76
C PRO A 297 4.68 -16.00 10.93
N PHE A 298 3.73 -15.91 10.01
CA PHE A 298 2.54 -15.09 10.17
C PHE A 298 1.32 -15.79 9.60
N LEU A 299 0.14 -15.39 10.05
CA LEU A 299 -1.15 -15.83 9.52
C LEU A 299 -2.00 -14.61 9.21
N ALA A 300 -2.59 -14.57 8.01
CA ALA A 300 -3.45 -13.47 7.61
C ALA A 300 -4.79 -13.97 7.06
N LEU A 301 -5.87 -13.30 7.47
CA LEU A 301 -7.22 -13.50 6.96
C LEU A 301 -7.73 -12.19 6.38
N ALA A 302 -8.20 -12.21 5.14
CA ALA A 302 -8.77 -11.04 4.50
C ALA A 302 -10.18 -11.33 3.95
N VAL A 303 -11.03 -10.31 4.07
CA VAL A 303 -12.36 -10.25 3.47
C VAL A 303 -12.40 -9.09 2.52
N GLN A 304 -12.87 -9.31 1.29
CA GLN A 304 -13.02 -8.26 0.30
C GLN A 304 -14.44 -8.31 -0.27
N TRP A 305 -15.09 -7.16 -0.29
CA TRP A 305 -16.42 -6.99 -0.85
C TRP A 305 -16.41 -5.89 -1.91
N ARG A 306 -17.01 -6.18 -3.07
CA ARG A 306 -17.24 -5.25 -4.18
C ARG A 306 -18.75 -5.14 -4.38
N PHE A 307 -19.32 -3.95 -4.49
CA PHE A 307 -20.78 -3.76 -4.59
C PHE A 307 -21.17 -2.63 -5.55
#